data_7a55011573c9fa1d7f500a6836d4f2c7
#
_entry.id   7a55011573c9fa1d7f500a6836d4f2c7
#
_cell.length_a   1.000
_cell.length_b   1.000
_cell.length_c   1.000
_cell.angle_alpha   90.00
_cell.angle_beta   90.00
_cell.angle_gamma   90.00
#
_symmetry.space_group_name_H-M   'P 1'
#
loop_
_entity.id
_entity.type
_entity.pdbx_description
1 polymer ?
#
loop_
_entity_poly.entity_id
_entity_poly.type
_entity_poly.pdbx_seq_one_letter_code
_entity_poly.pdbx_strand_id
1 'polypeptide(L)'
;MSTHDLTLLLPLITNLTQHSPLDPDDKDMILALPQLIKRFETGTFPVRQGDITKTCCLVLSGFVCRTRTTGTGSRQILSIHMKGDFVDLQNSFLNEADYNVQAITNATLAFIPKHEVSDLVDKSTGIRQAVWRNILADASISREWLLNVGQRDAYTRVAHMICEVALRQSAAGICNGMICDWPMTQEQFGDATGLTAVHINRMLKSLRDDGLITVTKRTINIMDWDDLKEAADFTESYLHYFKL
;
A
#
# COMPACT_ATOMS: atom_id res chain seq x y z
N MET A 1 -11.71 12.96 -28.21
CA MET A 1 -10.25 12.68 -28.11
C MET A 1 -9.83 13.17 -26.74
N SER A 2 -9.65 12.25 -25.81
CA SER A 2 -9.18 12.60 -24.44
C SER A 2 -7.69 12.87 -24.55
N THR A 3 -7.24 14.08 -24.23
CA THR A 3 -5.83 14.38 -23.99
C THR A 3 -5.36 13.45 -22.91
N HIS A 4 -4.51 12.48 -23.25
CA HIS A 4 -3.78 11.68 -22.25
C HIS A 4 -2.98 12.66 -21.39
N ASP A 5 -3.42 12.85 -20.15
CA ASP A 5 -2.60 13.57 -19.17
C ASP A 5 -1.42 12.64 -18.81
N LEU A 6 -0.30 12.83 -19.51
CA LEU A 6 0.93 12.04 -19.37
C LEU A 6 1.48 12.06 -17.92
N THR A 7 0.97 12.96 -17.05
CA THR A 7 1.43 13.05 -15.66
C THR A 7 0.74 12.06 -14.72
N LEU A 8 -0.36 11.44 -15.15
CA LEU A 8 -1.19 10.57 -14.29
C LEU A 8 -0.45 9.32 -13.81
N LEU A 9 0.48 8.79 -14.60
CA LEU A 9 1.25 7.59 -14.24
C LEU A 9 2.61 7.90 -13.60
N LEU A 10 2.95 9.17 -13.34
CA LEU A 10 4.16 9.54 -12.60
C LEU A 10 4.26 8.86 -11.22
N PRO A 11 3.17 8.68 -10.45
CA PRO A 11 3.23 7.95 -9.19
C PRO A 11 3.71 6.49 -9.34
N LEU A 12 3.34 5.83 -10.44
CA LEU A 12 3.83 4.49 -10.75
C LEU A 12 5.34 4.48 -11.00
N ILE A 13 5.84 5.43 -11.79
CA ILE A 13 7.27 5.58 -12.04
C ILE A 13 8.01 5.80 -10.72
N THR A 14 7.50 6.68 -9.86
CA THR A 14 8.09 6.95 -8.54
C THR A 14 8.16 5.66 -7.71
N ASN A 15 7.08 4.89 -7.63
CA ASN A 15 7.04 3.63 -6.90
C ASN A 15 8.02 2.60 -7.47
N LEU A 16 8.01 2.34 -8.78
CA LEU A 16 8.90 1.37 -9.40
C LEU A 16 10.37 1.76 -9.25
N THR A 17 10.68 3.06 -9.34
CA THR A 17 12.06 3.58 -9.20
C THR A 17 12.59 3.39 -7.76
N GLN A 18 11.71 3.29 -6.75
CA GLN A 18 12.13 2.94 -5.39
C GLN A 18 12.73 1.54 -5.28
N HIS A 19 12.39 0.64 -6.20
CA HIS A 19 12.86 -0.74 -6.19
C HIS A 19 13.95 -1.03 -7.22
N SER A 20 13.96 -0.30 -8.35
CA SER A 20 14.93 -0.49 -9.42
C SER A 20 15.06 0.77 -10.27
N PRO A 21 16.28 1.14 -10.73
CA PRO A 21 16.43 2.28 -11.63
C PRO A 21 15.68 2.01 -12.96
N LEU A 22 15.05 3.07 -13.48
CA LEU A 22 14.39 3.10 -14.78
C LEU A 22 15.07 4.17 -15.66
N ASP A 23 15.38 3.84 -16.88
CA ASP A 23 15.91 4.80 -17.84
C ASP A 23 14.81 5.70 -18.43
N PRO A 24 15.15 6.73 -19.24
CA PRO A 24 14.16 7.63 -19.83
C PRO A 24 13.16 6.89 -20.74
N ASP A 25 13.63 5.94 -21.55
CA ASP A 25 12.77 5.20 -22.50
C ASP A 25 11.79 4.29 -21.74
N ASP A 26 12.21 3.68 -20.62
CA ASP A 26 11.36 2.92 -19.71
C ASP A 26 10.22 3.79 -19.16
N LYS A 27 10.56 5.00 -18.73
CA LYS A 27 9.58 5.95 -18.18
C LYS A 27 8.57 6.39 -19.24
N ASP A 28 9.03 6.69 -20.45
CA ASP A 28 8.16 7.06 -21.56
C ASP A 28 7.21 5.93 -21.96
N MET A 29 7.68 4.68 -21.96
CA MET A 29 6.82 3.50 -22.18
C MET A 29 5.76 3.35 -21.10
N ILE A 30 6.08 3.58 -19.83
CA ILE A 30 5.11 3.54 -18.73
C ILE A 30 4.07 4.64 -18.88
N LEU A 31 4.48 5.87 -19.23
CA LEU A 31 3.57 7.01 -19.40
C LEU A 31 2.60 6.82 -20.57
N ALA A 32 2.97 6.04 -21.57
CA ALA A 32 2.15 5.73 -22.74
C ALA A 32 1.08 4.64 -22.48
N LEU A 33 1.07 4.00 -21.32
CA LEU A 33 0.10 2.94 -21.00
C LEU A 33 -1.35 3.45 -21.07
N PRO A 34 -2.25 2.74 -21.74
CA PRO A 34 -3.66 3.08 -21.76
C PRO A 34 -4.27 2.78 -20.38
N GLN A 35 -5.08 3.73 -19.87
CA GLN A 35 -5.73 3.59 -18.57
C GLN A 35 -7.16 4.12 -18.57
N LEU A 36 -8.01 3.49 -17.78
CA LEU A 36 -9.35 3.97 -17.46
C LEU A 36 -9.38 4.43 -16.00
N ILE A 37 -9.65 5.72 -15.79
CA ILE A 37 -9.71 6.30 -14.44
C ILE A 37 -11.11 6.18 -13.87
N LYS A 38 -11.20 5.70 -12.63
CA LYS A 38 -12.45 5.63 -11.86
C LYS A 38 -12.26 6.17 -10.45
N ARG A 39 -13.31 6.80 -9.92
CA ARG A 39 -13.39 7.26 -8.54
C ARG A 39 -14.25 6.30 -7.72
N PHE A 40 -13.81 6.04 -6.50
CA PHE A 40 -14.47 5.14 -5.57
C PHE A 40 -14.69 5.86 -4.24
N GLU A 41 -15.89 5.72 -3.71
CA GLU A 41 -16.22 6.21 -2.38
C GLU A 41 -15.71 5.24 -1.32
N THR A 42 -15.44 5.76 -0.11
CA THR A 42 -15.05 4.96 1.05
C THR A 42 -16.00 3.78 1.26
N GLY A 43 -15.43 2.60 1.49
CA GLY A 43 -16.17 1.36 1.74
C GLY A 43 -16.56 0.58 0.49
N THR A 44 -16.43 1.15 -0.72
CA THR A 44 -16.74 0.46 -1.98
C THR A 44 -15.62 -0.52 -2.38
N PHE A 45 -15.96 -1.46 -3.28
CA PHE A 45 -15.06 -2.53 -3.70
C PHE A 45 -14.74 -2.40 -5.20
N PRO A 46 -13.57 -1.88 -5.57
CA PRO A 46 -13.06 -1.87 -6.94
C PRO A 46 -12.91 -3.26 -7.56
N VAL A 47 -12.48 -4.26 -6.76
CA VAL A 47 -12.31 -5.66 -7.16
C VAL A 47 -12.86 -6.54 -6.04
N ARG A 48 -13.57 -7.59 -6.40
CA ARG A 48 -14.06 -8.60 -5.46
C ARG A 48 -13.32 -9.92 -5.64
N GLN A 49 -13.20 -10.66 -4.55
CA GLN A 49 -12.71 -12.04 -4.60
C GLN A 49 -13.57 -12.86 -5.58
N GLY A 50 -12.93 -13.62 -6.45
CA GLY A 50 -13.57 -14.40 -7.51
C GLY A 50 -13.73 -13.64 -8.83
N ASP A 51 -13.44 -12.33 -8.87
CA ASP A 51 -13.52 -11.58 -10.13
C ASP A 51 -12.42 -12.03 -11.10
N ILE A 52 -12.82 -12.29 -12.35
CA ILE A 52 -11.89 -12.48 -13.47
C ILE A 52 -11.58 -11.10 -14.04
N THR A 53 -10.53 -10.47 -13.53
CA THR A 53 -10.15 -9.12 -13.93
C THR A 53 -9.34 -9.13 -15.24
N LYS A 54 -9.60 -8.15 -16.11
CA LYS A 54 -8.84 -7.92 -17.37
C LYS A 54 -7.86 -6.75 -17.26
N THR A 55 -7.83 -6.11 -16.10
CA THR A 55 -7.04 -4.91 -15.84
C THR A 55 -6.28 -5.05 -14.52
N CYS A 56 -5.15 -4.36 -14.41
CA CYS A 56 -4.45 -4.10 -13.16
C CYS A 56 -4.88 -2.76 -12.59
N CYS A 57 -4.94 -2.65 -11.28
CA CYS A 57 -5.42 -1.50 -10.54
C CYS A 57 -4.24 -0.73 -9.90
N LEU A 58 -4.05 0.53 -10.31
CA LEU A 58 -3.05 1.45 -9.77
C LEU A 58 -3.74 2.53 -8.93
N VAL A 59 -3.22 2.84 -7.75
CA VAL A 59 -3.72 3.93 -6.91
C VAL A 59 -3.13 5.26 -7.37
N LEU A 60 -4.00 6.20 -7.78
CA LEU A 60 -3.60 7.57 -8.12
C LEU A 60 -3.74 8.52 -6.93
N SER A 61 -4.78 8.31 -6.10
CA SER A 61 -4.99 9.07 -4.87
C SER A 61 -5.88 8.30 -3.89
N GLY A 62 -5.79 8.65 -2.61
CA GLY A 62 -6.49 7.95 -1.54
C GLY A 62 -5.79 6.67 -1.12
N PHE A 63 -6.51 5.85 -0.33
CA PHE A 63 -6.00 4.58 0.21
C PHE A 63 -6.99 3.46 -0.06
N VAL A 64 -6.47 2.30 -0.43
CA VAL A 64 -7.22 1.06 -0.56
C VAL A 64 -6.54 -0.06 0.21
N CYS A 65 -7.25 -1.14 0.51
CA CYS A 65 -6.68 -2.31 1.16
C CYS A 65 -7.11 -3.59 0.43
N ARG A 66 -6.28 -4.63 0.55
CA ARG A 66 -6.70 -5.99 0.24
C ARG A 66 -7.33 -6.60 1.49
N THR A 67 -8.46 -7.28 1.33
CA THR A 67 -9.16 -7.91 2.45
C THR A 67 -9.61 -9.31 2.12
N ARG A 68 -9.65 -10.16 3.15
CA ARG A 68 -10.36 -11.44 3.10
C ARG A 68 -11.29 -11.57 4.29
N THR A 69 -12.36 -12.31 4.09
CA THR A 69 -13.36 -12.59 5.12
C THR A 69 -13.43 -14.10 5.34
N THR A 70 -13.41 -14.53 6.59
CA THR A 70 -13.57 -15.95 6.96
C THR A 70 -15.02 -16.38 6.76
N GLY A 71 -15.26 -17.69 6.76
CA GLY A 71 -16.62 -18.25 6.70
C GLY A 71 -17.51 -17.82 7.88
N THR A 72 -16.93 -17.35 8.98
CA THR A 72 -17.66 -16.82 10.17
C THR A 72 -17.92 -15.31 10.08
N GLY A 73 -17.49 -14.65 8.99
CA GLY A 73 -17.72 -13.23 8.76
C GLY A 73 -16.61 -12.31 9.32
N SER A 74 -15.57 -12.84 9.96
CA SER A 74 -14.44 -12.04 10.44
C SER A 74 -13.60 -11.55 9.26
N ARG A 75 -13.35 -10.24 9.20
CA ARG A 75 -12.54 -9.60 8.16
C ARG A 75 -11.08 -9.49 8.60
N GLN A 76 -10.17 -9.74 7.68
CA GLN A 76 -8.74 -9.44 7.82
C GLN A 76 -8.31 -8.48 6.72
N ILE A 77 -7.66 -7.38 7.06
CA ILE A 77 -6.91 -6.55 6.12
C ILE A 77 -5.54 -7.19 5.93
N LEU A 78 -5.19 -7.47 4.67
CA LEU A 78 -3.98 -8.19 4.28
C LEU A 78 -2.84 -7.24 3.89
N SER A 79 -3.18 -6.06 3.36
CA SER A 79 -2.24 -5.01 2.95
C SER A 79 -2.96 -3.69 2.78
N ILE A 80 -2.21 -2.59 2.85
CA ILE A 80 -2.66 -1.23 2.59
C ILE A 80 -1.90 -0.71 1.38
N HIS A 81 -2.59 -0.05 0.47
CA HIS A 81 -2.03 0.52 -0.75
C HIS A 81 -2.37 2.01 -0.85
N MET A 82 -1.43 2.76 -1.37
CA MET A 82 -1.49 4.21 -1.48
C MET A 82 -1.00 4.68 -2.85
N LYS A 83 -0.94 5.97 -3.06
CA LYS A 83 -0.54 6.58 -4.33
C LYS A 83 0.75 5.96 -4.88
N GLY A 84 0.68 5.47 -6.11
CA GLY A 84 1.78 4.82 -6.82
C GLY A 84 1.80 3.29 -6.72
N ASP A 85 1.05 2.70 -5.77
CA ASP A 85 0.99 1.25 -5.61
C ASP A 85 0.10 0.60 -6.67
N PHE A 86 0.60 -0.47 -7.31
CA PHE A 86 -0.26 -1.45 -7.94
C PHE A 86 -0.90 -2.34 -6.87
N VAL A 87 -2.23 -2.42 -6.90
CA VAL A 87 -2.95 -3.19 -5.88
C VAL A 87 -3.00 -4.67 -6.22
N ASP A 88 -2.92 -5.02 -7.50
CA ASP A 88 -3.19 -6.37 -7.99
C ASP A 88 -2.26 -6.77 -9.16
N LEU A 89 -1.00 -6.29 -9.13
CA LEU A 89 -0.02 -6.54 -10.19
C LEU A 89 0.20 -8.05 -10.44
N GLN A 90 0.19 -8.88 -9.38
CA GLN A 90 0.25 -10.34 -9.50
C GLN A 90 -0.93 -10.91 -10.30
N ASN A 91 -2.08 -10.26 -10.31
CA ASN A 91 -3.23 -10.68 -11.11
C ASN A 91 -2.99 -10.54 -12.62
N SER A 92 -1.90 -9.85 -13.04
CA SER A 92 -1.45 -9.88 -14.45
C SER A 92 -1.10 -11.28 -14.92
N PHE A 93 -0.68 -12.14 -13.97
CA PHE A 93 -0.24 -13.50 -14.20
C PHE A 93 -1.21 -14.55 -13.63
N LEU A 94 -2.20 -14.12 -12.83
CA LEU A 94 -3.23 -14.97 -12.25
C LEU A 94 -4.58 -14.69 -12.93
N ASN A 95 -5.45 -15.70 -13.00
CA ASN A 95 -6.72 -15.59 -13.72
C ASN A 95 -7.82 -14.94 -12.87
N GLU A 96 -7.79 -15.12 -11.58
CA GLU A 96 -8.87 -14.77 -10.65
C GLU A 96 -8.30 -14.05 -9.42
N ALA A 97 -9.04 -13.05 -8.92
CA ALA A 97 -8.69 -12.34 -7.69
C ALA A 97 -8.99 -13.22 -6.47
N ASP A 98 -7.99 -13.45 -5.62
CA ASP A 98 -8.10 -14.26 -4.40
C ASP A 98 -8.42 -13.44 -3.15
N TYR A 99 -8.61 -12.11 -3.29
CA TYR A 99 -8.98 -11.15 -2.24
C TYR A 99 -9.93 -10.07 -2.78
N ASN A 100 -10.54 -9.32 -1.87
CA ASN A 100 -11.23 -8.08 -2.22
C ASN A 100 -10.26 -6.90 -2.16
N VAL A 101 -10.42 -5.93 -3.07
CA VAL A 101 -9.86 -4.58 -2.95
C VAL A 101 -10.96 -3.67 -2.44
N GLN A 102 -10.74 -2.99 -1.31
CA GLN A 102 -11.69 -2.06 -0.70
C GLN A 102 -11.09 -0.67 -0.57
N ALA A 103 -11.85 0.36 -0.93
CA ALA A 103 -11.47 1.75 -0.69
C ALA A 103 -11.61 2.08 0.81
N ILE A 104 -10.48 2.44 1.46
CA ILE A 104 -10.44 2.86 2.87
C ILE A 104 -10.86 4.34 2.99
N THR A 105 -10.44 5.13 2.02
CA THR A 105 -10.84 6.53 1.84
C THR A 105 -11.48 6.69 0.46
N ASN A 106 -12.00 7.89 0.15
CA ASN A 106 -12.27 8.20 -1.25
C ASN A 106 -10.98 8.04 -2.05
N ALA A 107 -11.03 7.26 -3.12
CA ALA A 107 -9.85 6.91 -3.91
C ALA A 107 -10.09 7.12 -5.41
N THR A 108 -9.02 7.49 -6.11
CA THR A 108 -8.99 7.51 -7.57
C THR A 108 -8.03 6.44 -8.05
N LEU A 109 -8.51 5.55 -8.90
CA LEU A 109 -7.77 4.40 -9.39
C LEU A 109 -7.67 4.44 -10.91
N ALA A 110 -6.52 4.03 -11.45
CA ALA A 110 -6.32 3.77 -12.87
C ALA A 110 -6.36 2.26 -13.13
N PHE A 111 -7.16 1.85 -14.10
CA PHE A 111 -7.28 0.47 -14.56
C PHE A 111 -6.52 0.33 -15.86
N ILE A 112 -5.43 -0.43 -15.85
CA ILE A 112 -4.52 -0.65 -16.98
C ILE A 112 -4.76 -2.08 -17.50
N PRO A 113 -4.96 -2.30 -18.82
CA PRO A 113 -5.16 -3.64 -19.35
C PRO A 113 -3.97 -4.56 -19.05
N LYS A 114 -4.26 -5.80 -18.61
CA LYS A 114 -3.22 -6.77 -18.22
C LYS A 114 -2.24 -7.07 -19.34
N HIS A 115 -2.72 -7.18 -20.58
CA HIS A 115 -1.86 -7.46 -21.71
C HIS A 115 -0.85 -6.32 -21.98
N GLU A 116 -1.24 -5.06 -21.74
CA GLU A 116 -0.33 -3.91 -21.88
C GLU A 116 0.78 -3.95 -20.82
N VAL A 117 0.44 -4.36 -19.59
CA VAL A 117 1.45 -4.55 -18.52
C VAL A 117 2.38 -5.72 -18.88
N SER A 118 1.84 -6.82 -19.39
CA SER A 118 2.63 -7.98 -19.83
C SER A 118 3.57 -7.60 -20.98
N ASP A 119 3.04 -6.93 -22.02
CA ASP A 119 3.82 -6.48 -23.17
C ASP A 119 4.94 -5.52 -22.76
N LEU A 120 4.68 -4.63 -21.80
CA LEU A 120 5.66 -3.71 -21.24
C LEU A 120 6.81 -4.45 -20.55
N VAL A 121 6.48 -5.44 -19.72
CA VAL A 121 7.44 -6.31 -19.02
C VAL A 121 8.27 -7.13 -20.02
N ASP A 122 7.70 -7.55 -21.14
CA ASP A 122 8.42 -8.30 -22.17
C ASP A 122 9.35 -7.42 -22.99
N LYS A 123 9.00 -6.16 -23.23
CA LYS A 123 9.77 -5.23 -24.06
C LYS A 123 10.98 -4.61 -23.36
N SER A 124 10.93 -4.40 -22.05
CA SER A 124 12.01 -3.76 -21.28
C SER A 124 12.52 -4.65 -20.15
N THR A 125 13.84 -4.84 -20.12
CA THR A 125 14.52 -5.53 -19.02
C THR A 125 14.51 -4.68 -17.74
N GLY A 126 14.62 -3.36 -17.84
CA GLY A 126 14.55 -2.42 -16.70
C GLY A 126 13.18 -2.48 -16.01
N ILE A 127 12.11 -2.37 -16.81
CA ILE A 127 10.73 -2.46 -16.30
C ILE A 127 10.46 -3.86 -15.72
N ARG A 128 10.89 -4.91 -16.40
CA ARG A 128 10.75 -6.28 -15.89
C ARG A 128 11.38 -6.43 -14.51
N GLN A 129 12.60 -5.95 -14.33
CA GLN A 129 13.28 -6.01 -13.04
C GLN A 129 12.54 -5.18 -11.96
N ALA A 130 12.07 -4.00 -12.29
CA ALA A 130 11.33 -3.14 -11.38
C ALA A 130 10.00 -3.79 -10.94
N VAL A 131 9.24 -4.35 -11.89
CA VAL A 131 7.98 -5.07 -11.62
C VAL A 131 8.21 -6.31 -10.74
N TRP A 132 9.22 -7.14 -11.06
CA TRP A 132 9.54 -8.32 -10.24
C TRP A 132 9.96 -7.94 -8.82
N ARG A 133 10.80 -6.91 -8.66
CA ARG A 133 11.22 -6.44 -7.34
C ARG A 133 10.04 -5.88 -6.55
N ASN A 134 9.12 -5.16 -7.20
CA ASN A 134 7.90 -4.66 -6.56
C ASN A 134 7.02 -5.81 -6.04
N ILE A 135 6.81 -6.87 -6.84
CA ILE A 135 6.05 -8.06 -6.42
C ILE A 135 6.75 -8.77 -5.25
N LEU A 136 8.07 -8.90 -5.30
CA LEU A 136 8.85 -9.54 -4.23
C LEU A 136 8.85 -8.69 -2.93
N ALA A 137 8.86 -7.37 -3.05
CA ALA A 137 8.70 -6.47 -1.91
C ALA A 137 7.31 -6.60 -1.27
N ASP A 138 6.23 -6.67 -2.07
CA ASP A 138 4.87 -6.92 -1.58
C ASP A 138 4.77 -8.27 -0.83
N ALA A 139 5.41 -9.31 -1.34
CA ALA A 139 5.52 -10.59 -0.66
C ALA A 139 6.34 -10.51 0.64
N SER A 140 7.38 -9.66 0.70
CA SER A 140 8.18 -9.40 1.90
C SER A 140 7.36 -8.68 2.97
N ILE A 141 6.63 -7.65 2.59
CA ILE A 141 5.69 -6.93 3.47
C ILE A 141 4.65 -7.91 4.05
N SER A 142 4.11 -8.81 3.22
CA SER A 142 3.15 -9.81 3.68
C SER A 142 3.75 -10.76 4.74
N ARG A 143 5.03 -11.16 4.61
CA ARG A 143 5.74 -11.96 5.62
C ARG A 143 5.95 -11.19 6.92
N GLU A 144 6.28 -9.90 6.82
CA GLU A 144 6.43 -9.02 7.98
C GLU A 144 5.10 -8.82 8.71
N TRP A 145 3.99 -8.67 7.99
CA TRP A 145 2.66 -8.62 8.59
C TRP A 145 2.29 -9.93 9.31
N LEU A 146 2.68 -11.08 8.75
CA LEU A 146 2.49 -12.37 9.42
C LEU A 146 3.29 -12.44 10.73
N LEU A 147 4.55 -12.02 10.72
CA LEU A 147 5.38 -11.92 11.92
C LEU A 147 4.74 -10.95 12.94
N ASN A 148 4.29 -9.79 12.45
CA ASN A 148 3.66 -8.76 13.28
C ASN A 148 2.43 -9.29 14.01
N VAL A 149 1.52 -9.97 13.31
CA VAL A 149 0.29 -10.54 13.90
C VAL A 149 0.60 -11.76 14.79
N GLY A 150 1.59 -12.57 14.41
CA GLY A 150 1.86 -13.85 15.06
C GLY A 150 2.74 -13.79 16.30
N GLN A 151 3.66 -12.82 16.40
CA GLN A 151 4.70 -12.83 17.44
C GLN A 151 4.81 -11.55 18.26
N ARG A 152 4.56 -10.37 17.68
CA ARG A 152 4.69 -9.11 18.40
C ARG A 152 3.54 -8.90 19.38
N ASP A 153 3.81 -8.29 20.52
CA ASP A 153 2.74 -7.86 21.43
C ASP A 153 1.91 -6.71 20.83
N ALA A 154 0.80 -6.36 21.46
CA ALA A 154 -0.15 -5.39 20.90
C ALA A 154 0.43 -3.98 20.73
N TYR A 155 1.32 -3.56 21.64
CA TYR A 155 1.94 -2.23 21.61
C TYR A 155 2.93 -2.15 20.45
N THR A 156 3.87 -3.08 20.39
CA THR A 156 4.86 -3.20 19.32
C THR A 156 4.19 -3.35 17.95
N ARG A 157 3.13 -4.16 17.85
CA ARG A 157 2.37 -4.39 16.64
C ARG A 157 1.73 -3.13 16.08
N VAL A 158 1.14 -2.30 16.94
CA VAL A 158 0.53 -1.02 16.56
C VAL A 158 1.60 0.00 16.15
N ALA A 159 2.68 0.11 16.92
CA ALA A 159 3.82 0.97 16.60
C ALA A 159 4.46 0.61 15.26
N HIS A 160 4.68 -0.70 15.00
CA HIS A 160 5.24 -1.21 13.75
C HIS A 160 4.43 -0.81 12.52
N MET A 161 3.11 -0.96 12.58
CA MET A 161 2.25 -0.55 11.46
C MET A 161 2.27 0.95 11.22
N ILE A 162 2.38 1.76 12.29
CA ILE A 162 2.54 3.22 12.15
C ILE A 162 3.85 3.55 11.44
N CYS A 163 4.97 2.93 11.84
CA CYS A 163 6.26 3.12 11.18
C CYS A 163 6.21 2.73 9.69
N GLU A 164 5.65 1.56 9.35
CA GLU A 164 5.56 1.10 7.96
C GLU A 164 4.73 2.06 7.11
N VAL A 165 3.52 2.40 7.55
CA VAL A 165 2.62 3.28 6.81
C VAL A 165 3.22 4.67 6.65
N ALA A 166 3.88 5.21 7.68
CA ALA A 166 4.56 6.52 7.63
C ALA A 166 5.72 6.50 6.62
N LEU A 167 6.59 5.50 6.68
CA LEU A 167 7.74 5.40 5.80
C LEU A 167 7.31 5.24 4.33
N ARG A 168 6.30 4.41 4.05
CA ARG A 168 5.76 4.24 2.70
C ARG A 168 5.10 5.51 2.18
N GLN A 169 4.38 6.26 3.02
CA GLN A 169 3.81 7.55 2.62
C GLN A 169 4.90 8.58 2.34
N SER A 170 5.98 8.60 3.13
CA SER A 170 7.14 9.46 2.88
C SER A 170 7.76 9.14 1.51
N ALA A 171 7.99 7.86 1.22
CA ALA A 171 8.52 7.40 -0.06
C ALA A 171 7.61 7.75 -1.25
N ALA A 172 6.28 7.72 -1.05
CA ALA A 172 5.29 8.12 -2.06
C ALA A 172 5.09 9.65 -2.20
N GLY A 173 5.79 10.45 -1.38
CA GLY A 173 5.65 11.92 -1.36
C GLY A 173 4.29 12.39 -0.85
N ILE A 174 3.67 11.64 0.08
CA ILE A 174 2.37 11.95 0.67
C ILE A 174 2.53 12.65 2.03
N CYS A 175 3.49 12.19 2.84
CA CYS A 175 3.77 12.79 4.15
C CYS A 175 4.39 14.18 4.05
N ASN A 176 4.07 15.03 5.01
CA ASN A 176 4.74 16.30 5.24
C ASN A 176 5.65 16.18 6.49
N GLY A 177 6.89 15.76 6.30
CA GLY A 177 7.82 15.44 7.38
C GLY A 177 7.32 14.23 8.19
N MET A 178 7.15 14.43 9.51
CA MET A 178 6.68 13.40 10.44
C MET A 178 5.16 13.36 10.61
N ILE A 179 4.42 14.18 9.85
CA ILE A 179 2.95 14.19 9.86
C ILE A 179 2.46 13.37 8.68
N CYS A 180 1.82 12.24 8.97
CA CYS A 180 1.32 11.30 7.97
C CYS A 180 -0.20 11.16 8.05
N ASP A 181 -0.84 10.98 6.90
CA ASP A 181 -2.25 10.65 6.84
C ASP A 181 -2.50 9.30 7.51
N TRP A 182 -3.55 9.23 8.34
CA TRP A 182 -3.98 7.97 8.92
C TRP A 182 -5.32 7.56 8.33
N PRO A 183 -5.33 6.66 7.33
CA PRO A 183 -6.54 6.38 6.57
C PRO A 183 -7.53 5.46 7.29
N MET A 184 -7.08 4.72 8.30
CA MET A 184 -7.87 3.65 8.94
C MET A 184 -8.68 4.14 10.13
N THR A 185 -9.89 3.61 10.27
CA THR A 185 -10.62 3.62 11.54
C THR A 185 -9.97 2.67 12.54
N GLN A 186 -10.33 2.77 13.82
CA GLN A 186 -9.81 1.84 14.85
C GLN A 186 -10.24 0.39 14.58
N GLU A 187 -11.41 0.17 13.99
CA GLU A 187 -11.88 -1.14 13.57
C GLU A 187 -11.00 -1.69 12.43
N GLN A 188 -10.77 -0.90 11.39
CA GLN A 188 -9.89 -1.28 10.28
C GLN A 188 -8.45 -1.52 10.73
N PHE A 189 -7.96 -0.71 11.67
CA PHE A 189 -6.64 -0.94 12.27
C PHE A 189 -6.62 -2.26 13.05
N GLY A 190 -7.69 -2.58 13.76
CA GLY A 190 -7.88 -3.88 14.41
C GLY A 190 -7.86 -5.03 13.39
N ASP A 191 -8.62 -4.91 12.30
CA ASP A 191 -8.65 -5.89 11.21
C ASP A 191 -7.27 -6.10 10.55
N ALA A 192 -6.41 -5.08 10.53
CA ALA A 192 -5.05 -5.19 9.99
C ALA A 192 -4.08 -5.85 10.97
N THR A 193 -4.30 -5.66 12.28
CA THR A 193 -3.36 -6.09 13.33
C THR A 193 -3.82 -7.30 14.13
N GLY A 194 -5.03 -7.82 13.88
CA GLY A 194 -5.60 -8.91 14.67
C GLY A 194 -5.99 -8.49 16.10
N LEU A 195 -6.34 -7.21 16.30
CA LEU A 195 -6.72 -6.64 17.58
C LEU A 195 -8.16 -6.11 17.54
N THR A 196 -8.78 -5.97 18.69
CA THR A 196 -10.08 -5.26 18.78
C THR A 196 -9.88 -3.74 18.76
N ALA A 197 -10.90 -2.98 18.33
CA ALA A 197 -10.87 -1.52 18.35
C ALA A 197 -10.55 -0.96 19.75
N VAL A 198 -11.00 -1.63 20.82
CA VAL A 198 -10.70 -1.27 22.21
C VAL A 198 -9.20 -1.42 22.52
N HIS A 199 -8.59 -2.50 22.05
CA HIS A 199 -7.14 -2.72 22.20
C HIS A 199 -6.35 -1.67 21.41
N ILE A 200 -6.75 -1.39 20.15
CA ILE A 200 -6.13 -0.34 19.33
C ILE A 200 -6.16 1.00 20.06
N ASN A 201 -7.33 1.41 20.60
CA ASN A 201 -7.45 2.68 21.32
C ASN A 201 -6.51 2.74 22.53
N ARG A 202 -6.40 1.64 23.28
CA ARG A 202 -5.50 1.55 24.44
C ARG A 202 -4.02 1.67 24.00
N MET A 203 -3.60 0.99 22.95
CA MET A 203 -2.23 1.07 22.45
C MET A 203 -1.88 2.45 21.88
N LEU A 204 -2.79 3.06 21.14
CA LEU A 204 -2.62 4.45 20.68
C LEU A 204 -2.54 5.45 21.84
N LYS A 205 -3.26 5.18 22.95
CA LYS A 205 -3.13 5.97 24.16
C LYS A 205 -1.76 5.79 24.80
N SER A 206 -1.29 4.56 24.97
CA SER A 206 0.05 4.28 25.53
C SER A 206 1.13 4.98 24.70
N LEU A 207 1.14 4.84 23.37
CA LEU A 207 2.11 5.52 22.50
C LEU A 207 2.09 7.06 22.64
N ARG A 208 0.91 7.65 22.91
CA ARG A 208 0.80 9.10 23.20
C ARG A 208 1.32 9.46 24.58
N ASP A 209 0.99 8.65 25.58
CA ASP A 209 1.44 8.87 26.97
C ASP A 209 2.97 8.73 27.08
N ASP A 210 3.58 7.86 26.24
CA ASP A 210 5.04 7.70 26.11
C ASP A 210 5.68 8.81 25.25
N GLY A 211 4.89 9.73 24.68
CA GLY A 211 5.38 10.88 23.90
C GLY A 211 5.82 10.54 22.48
N LEU A 212 5.58 9.32 21.98
CA LEU A 212 6.05 8.86 20.66
C LEU A 212 5.22 9.40 19.50
N ILE A 213 3.91 9.59 19.71
CA ILE A 213 2.99 10.07 18.68
C ILE A 213 1.98 11.06 19.24
N THR A 214 1.43 11.90 18.34
CA THR A 214 0.14 12.55 18.57
C THR A 214 -0.84 12.14 17.47
N VAL A 215 -2.12 12.01 17.83
CA VAL A 215 -3.14 11.48 16.91
C VAL A 215 -4.29 12.49 16.81
N THR A 216 -4.63 12.84 15.57
CA THR A 216 -5.88 13.56 15.24
C THR A 216 -6.85 12.62 14.54
N LYS A 217 -8.01 13.13 14.07
CA LYS A 217 -9.01 12.27 13.40
C LYS A 217 -8.47 11.55 12.16
N ARG A 218 -7.50 12.13 11.46
CA ARG A 218 -7.00 11.62 10.16
C ARG A 218 -5.50 11.70 9.98
N THR A 219 -4.76 12.09 11.02
CA THR A 219 -3.31 12.16 10.95
C THR A 219 -2.67 11.59 12.19
N ILE A 220 -1.50 11.00 12.01
CA ILE A 220 -0.56 10.67 13.09
C ILE A 220 0.65 11.56 12.87
N ASN A 221 1.05 12.28 13.92
CA ASN A 221 2.31 12.98 13.97
C ASN A 221 3.28 12.19 14.83
N ILE A 222 4.41 11.80 14.27
CA ILE A 222 5.48 11.09 14.95
C ILE A 222 6.35 12.13 15.62
N MET A 223 6.48 12.02 16.94
CA MET A 223 7.20 13.00 17.76
C MET A 223 8.69 12.67 17.84
N ASP A 224 9.01 11.38 17.91
CA ASP A 224 10.37 10.84 17.85
C ASP A 224 10.39 9.57 16.99
N TRP A 225 11.14 9.62 15.91
CA TRP A 225 11.21 8.51 14.94
C TRP A 225 12.05 7.34 15.46
N ASP A 226 13.18 7.64 16.10
CA ASP A 226 14.11 6.61 16.54
C ASP A 226 13.53 5.83 17.73
N ASP A 227 12.94 6.54 18.69
CA ASP A 227 12.25 5.93 19.83
C ASP A 227 11.01 5.13 19.37
N LEU A 228 10.25 5.64 18.37
CA LEU A 228 9.12 4.89 17.82
C LEU A 228 9.59 3.63 17.08
N LYS A 229 10.69 3.67 16.35
CA LYS A 229 11.28 2.49 15.68
C LYS A 229 11.72 1.43 16.69
N GLU A 230 12.35 1.85 17.79
CA GLU A 230 12.75 0.92 18.87
C GLU A 230 11.51 0.26 19.50
N ALA A 231 10.50 1.04 19.88
CA ALA A 231 9.24 0.54 20.42
C ALA A 231 8.48 -0.38 19.45
N ALA A 232 8.67 -0.17 18.16
CA ALA A 232 8.04 -0.90 17.07
C ALA A 232 8.79 -2.18 16.67
N ASP A 233 10.00 -2.43 17.17
CA ASP A 233 10.90 -3.46 16.60
C ASP A 233 10.96 -3.34 15.07
N PHE A 234 11.11 -2.09 14.56
CA PHE A 234 10.96 -1.78 13.14
C PHE A 234 12.30 -1.66 12.44
N THR A 235 12.43 -2.42 11.35
CA THR A 235 13.51 -2.27 10.39
C THR A 235 12.91 -2.12 8.99
N GLU A 236 13.46 -1.23 8.17
CA GLU A 236 12.95 -0.97 6.81
C GLU A 236 13.41 -1.98 5.77
N SER A 237 14.25 -2.96 6.14
CA SER A 237 14.93 -3.87 5.21
C SER A 237 13.96 -4.68 4.34
N TYR A 238 12.80 -5.04 4.85
CA TYR A 238 11.79 -5.82 4.14
C TYR A 238 11.01 -5.01 3.08
N LEU A 239 11.13 -3.67 3.08
CA LEU A 239 10.55 -2.82 2.04
C LEU A 239 11.38 -2.83 0.76
N HIS A 240 12.63 -3.31 0.84
CA HIS A 240 13.54 -3.46 -0.31
C HIS A 240 13.69 -2.20 -1.16
N TYR A 241 13.69 -1.02 -0.52
CA TYR A 241 13.97 0.21 -1.23
C TYR A 241 15.41 0.21 -1.75
N PHE A 242 15.55 0.62 -3.00
CA PHE A 242 16.86 0.71 -3.65
C PHE A 242 17.67 1.83 -2.98
N LYS A 243 18.82 1.47 -2.40
CA LYS A 243 19.78 2.45 -1.87
C LYS A 243 20.67 2.87 -3.03
N LEU A 244 20.61 4.16 -3.39
CA LEU A 244 21.53 4.79 -4.33
C LEU A 244 22.94 4.82 -3.77
#